data_04cc848bd01379cc73051cdb1209c736
#
_entry.id   04cc848bd01379cc73051cdb1209c736
#
_cell.length_a   1.000
_cell.length_b   1.000
_cell.length_c   1.000
_cell.angle_alpha   90.00
_cell.angle_beta   90.00
_cell.angle_gamma   90.00
#
_symmetry.space_group_name_H-M   'P 1'
#
loop_
_entity.id
_entity.type
_entity.pdbx_description
1 polymer ?
#
loop_
_entity_poly.entity_id
_entity_poly.type
_entity_poly.pdbx_seq_one_letter_code
_entity_poly.pdbx_strand_id
1 'polypeptide(L)'
;VRDGVRAVRHRAVAAEAQVPLSATTYYFKDIDDLITDTFALFVERNAEALSAFWSSVEGDLQEMAAVLADDPGARGSLVERIVELAVQYVQVQLTERREHLLAEQAFRQEALLNPRLRELADAHQRILSLGAVHFFQVLGSGQPEQDAKVLTSIILQMEYQGLVDGVEQLAVDEMRAILRRYLNLVMGL
;
A
#
# COMPACT_ATOMS: atom_id res chain seq x y z
N VAL A 1 -14.09 11.29 2.02
CA VAL A 1 -13.98 10.15 1.09
C VAL A 1 -15.26 9.95 0.28
N ARG A 2 -16.47 10.00 0.90
CA ARG A 2 -17.75 9.71 0.21
C ARG A 2 -17.99 10.56 -1.04
N ASP A 3 -17.63 11.85 -0.98
CA ASP A 3 -17.95 12.83 -2.03
C ASP A 3 -16.70 13.24 -2.85
N GLY A 4 -15.57 12.55 -2.64
CA GLY A 4 -14.29 12.84 -3.25
C GLY A 4 -13.59 14.09 -2.67
N VAL A 5 -12.30 14.24 -2.97
CA VAL A 5 -11.48 15.36 -2.45
C VAL A 5 -12.02 16.72 -2.90
N ARG A 6 -12.53 16.81 -4.11
CA ARG A 6 -13.08 18.08 -4.68
C ARG A 6 -14.32 18.59 -3.97
N ALA A 7 -15.06 17.76 -3.25
CA ALA A 7 -16.21 18.18 -2.45
C ALA A 7 -15.82 18.68 -1.06
N VAL A 8 -14.57 18.52 -0.64
CA VAL A 8 -14.07 18.95 0.67
C VAL A 8 -14.17 20.50 0.76
N ARG A 9 -14.73 20.97 1.87
CA ARG A 9 -14.88 22.40 2.19
C ARG A 9 -14.60 22.59 3.67
N HIS A 10 -14.04 23.73 4.05
CA HIS A 10 -13.79 24.09 5.46
C HIS A 10 -15.01 23.85 6.36
N ARG A 11 -16.21 24.21 5.89
CA ARG A 11 -17.45 24.00 6.65
C ARG A 11 -17.75 22.52 6.89
N ALA A 12 -17.56 21.67 5.87
CA ALA A 12 -17.80 20.23 5.99
C ALA A 12 -16.78 19.59 6.94
N VAL A 13 -15.52 19.98 6.84
CA VAL A 13 -14.45 19.51 7.73
C VAL A 13 -14.69 19.95 9.17
N ALA A 14 -15.05 21.22 9.38
CA ALA A 14 -15.37 21.76 10.70
C ALA A 14 -16.57 21.02 11.34
N ALA A 15 -17.61 20.73 10.55
CA ALA A 15 -18.78 19.99 11.02
C ALA A 15 -18.43 18.56 11.41
N GLU A 16 -17.65 17.85 10.60
CA GLU A 16 -17.21 16.47 10.88
C GLU A 16 -16.29 16.40 12.08
N ALA A 17 -15.36 17.36 12.21
CA ALA A 17 -14.46 17.47 13.36
C ALA A 17 -15.11 18.03 14.62
N GLN A 18 -16.38 18.48 14.55
CA GLN A 18 -17.13 19.10 15.65
C GLN A 18 -16.41 20.34 16.23
N VAL A 19 -15.80 21.13 15.37
CA VAL A 19 -15.12 22.38 15.73
C VAL A 19 -15.77 23.58 15.04
N PRO A 20 -15.60 24.81 15.57
CA PRO A 20 -16.05 26.01 14.88
C PRO A 20 -15.38 26.17 13.50
N LEU A 21 -16.09 26.72 12.52
CA LEU A 21 -15.55 27.02 11.19
C LEU A 21 -14.27 27.88 11.27
N SER A 22 -14.22 28.81 12.23
CA SER A 22 -13.06 29.66 12.46
C SER A 22 -11.78 28.88 12.80
N ALA A 23 -11.88 27.68 13.38
CA ALA A 23 -10.73 26.85 13.67
C ALA A 23 -10.05 26.39 12.37
N THR A 24 -10.80 25.90 11.39
CA THR A 24 -10.22 25.45 10.11
C THR A 24 -9.64 26.61 9.29
N THR A 25 -10.29 27.77 9.29
CA THR A 25 -9.81 28.96 8.56
C THR A 25 -8.68 29.70 9.27
N TYR A 26 -8.46 29.44 10.54
CA TYR A 26 -7.32 29.97 11.29
C TYR A 26 -6.02 29.20 10.98
N TYR A 27 -6.09 27.87 10.90
CA TYR A 27 -4.92 27.02 10.69
C TYR A 27 -4.57 26.84 9.21
N PHE A 28 -5.54 26.88 8.30
CA PHE A 28 -5.34 26.63 6.87
C PHE A 28 -5.76 27.86 6.06
N LYS A 29 -4.83 28.37 5.28
CA LYS A 29 -5.02 29.55 4.44
C LYS A 29 -6.13 29.36 3.40
N ASP A 30 -6.17 28.18 2.81
CA ASP A 30 -7.16 27.76 1.83
C ASP A 30 -7.44 26.25 1.98
N ILE A 31 -8.38 25.76 1.18
CA ILE A 31 -8.74 24.33 1.22
C ILE A 31 -7.62 23.43 0.69
N ASP A 32 -6.78 23.94 -0.22
CA ASP A 32 -5.65 23.19 -0.77
C ASP A 32 -4.56 22.99 0.27
N ASP A 33 -4.32 23.96 1.15
CA ASP A 33 -3.41 23.79 2.29
C ASP A 33 -3.92 22.69 3.21
N LEU A 34 -5.21 22.68 3.55
CA LEU A 34 -5.80 21.63 4.40
C LEU A 34 -5.69 20.25 3.74
N ILE A 35 -5.95 20.14 2.44
CA ILE A 35 -5.82 18.89 1.70
C ILE A 35 -4.35 18.42 1.68
N THR A 36 -3.41 19.34 1.45
CA THR A 36 -1.98 19.05 1.41
C THR A 36 -1.48 18.52 2.76
N ASP A 37 -1.81 19.21 3.85
CA ASP A 37 -1.43 18.80 5.21
C ASP A 37 -2.08 17.47 5.60
N THR A 38 -3.35 17.26 5.19
CA THR A 38 -4.03 15.99 5.42
C THR A 38 -3.34 14.85 4.68
N PHE A 39 -2.91 15.08 3.44
CA PHE A 39 -2.16 14.08 2.68
C PHE A 39 -0.77 13.84 3.27
N ALA A 40 -0.07 14.87 3.72
CA ALA A 40 1.22 14.72 4.40
C ALA A 40 1.09 13.83 5.65
N LEU A 41 0.09 14.10 6.50
CA LEU A 41 -0.21 13.27 7.67
C LEU A 41 -0.60 11.82 7.29
N PHE A 42 -1.34 11.65 6.19
CA PHE A 42 -1.68 10.33 5.66
C PHE A 42 -0.41 9.55 5.26
N VAL A 43 0.50 10.18 4.53
CA VAL A 43 1.78 9.57 4.10
C VAL A 43 2.63 9.17 5.32
N GLU A 44 2.73 10.05 6.33
CA GLU A 44 3.47 9.78 7.58
C GLU A 44 2.90 8.56 8.32
N ARG A 45 1.59 8.54 8.56
CA ARG A 45 0.93 7.41 9.25
C ARG A 45 1.01 6.11 8.48
N ASN A 46 0.97 6.19 7.15
CA ASN A 46 1.14 5.01 6.32
C ASN A 46 2.58 4.47 6.37
N ALA A 47 3.56 5.37 6.42
CA ALA A 47 4.97 4.99 6.61
C ALA A 47 5.18 4.24 7.93
N GLU A 48 4.60 4.74 9.03
CA GLU A 48 4.67 4.09 10.35
C GLU A 48 4.01 2.70 10.33
N ALA A 49 2.80 2.60 9.77
CA ALA A 49 2.07 1.34 9.68
C ALA A 49 2.80 0.30 8.82
N LEU A 50 3.38 0.74 7.70
CA LEU A 50 4.13 -0.13 6.80
C LEU A 50 5.47 -0.56 7.42
N SER A 51 6.16 0.33 8.12
CA SER A 51 7.36 0.01 8.89
C SER A 51 7.06 -1.05 9.97
N ALA A 52 5.96 -0.90 10.70
CA ALA A 52 5.53 -1.88 11.69
C ALA A 52 5.21 -3.25 11.05
N PHE A 53 4.54 -3.26 9.90
CA PHE A 53 4.28 -4.49 9.14
C PHE A 53 5.59 -5.19 8.75
N TRP A 54 6.52 -4.48 8.11
CA TRP A 54 7.79 -5.08 7.69
C TRP A 54 8.63 -5.56 8.88
N SER A 55 8.62 -4.81 9.99
CA SER A 55 9.28 -5.27 11.21
C SER A 55 8.65 -6.55 11.80
N SER A 56 7.34 -6.72 11.64
CA SER A 56 6.65 -7.91 12.14
C SER A 56 6.95 -9.17 11.32
N VAL A 57 7.28 -9.03 10.03
CA VAL A 57 7.61 -10.16 9.14
C VAL A 57 9.11 -10.38 8.98
N GLU A 58 9.97 -9.55 9.56
CA GLU A 58 11.43 -9.63 9.41
C GLU A 58 11.97 -11.00 9.89
N GLY A 59 11.48 -11.51 11.01
CA GLY A 59 11.87 -12.83 11.50
C GLY A 59 11.55 -13.97 10.52
N ASP A 60 10.36 -13.92 9.93
CA ASP A 60 9.94 -14.87 8.89
C ASP A 60 10.82 -14.77 7.64
N LEU A 61 11.21 -13.54 7.24
CA LEU A 61 12.10 -13.34 6.10
C LEU A 61 13.49 -13.93 6.33
N GLN A 62 14.05 -13.76 7.51
CA GLN A 62 15.35 -14.33 7.88
C GLN A 62 15.31 -15.86 7.89
N GLU A 63 14.24 -16.46 8.41
CA GLU A 63 14.01 -17.90 8.37
C GLU A 63 13.92 -18.41 6.92
N MET A 64 13.16 -17.72 6.08
CA MET A 64 13.05 -18.02 4.64
C MET A 64 14.40 -17.97 3.93
N ALA A 65 15.22 -16.97 4.22
CA ALA A 65 16.57 -16.85 3.67
C ALA A 65 17.48 -18.00 4.09
N ALA A 66 17.41 -18.41 5.37
CA ALA A 66 18.17 -19.54 5.89
C ALA A 66 17.77 -20.85 5.19
N VAL A 67 16.47 -21.10 5.02
CA VAL A 67 15.97 -22.29 4.30
C VAL A 67 16.47 -22.32 2.86
N LEU A 68 16.48 -21.16 2.16
CA LEU A 68 16.99 -21.09 0.79
C LEU A 68 18.50 -21.33 0.69
N ALA A 69 19.26 -20.94 1.70
CA ALA A 69 20.71 -21.15 1.75
C ALA A 69 21.05 -22.65 1.94
N ASP A 70 20.25 -23.35 2.75
CA ASP A 70 20.45 -24.77 3.05
C ASP A 70 19.87 -25.69 1.97
N ASP A 71 18.73 -25.36 1.41
CA ASP A 71 18.05 -26.16 0.37
C ASP A 71 17.51 -25.29 -0.77
N PRO A 72 18.24 -25.11 -1.86
CA PRO A 72 17.75 -24.42 -3.05
C PRO A 72 16.48 -25.04 -3.66
N GLY A 73 16.18 -26.31 -3.38
CA GLY A 73 14.96 -27.01 -3.81
C GLY A 73 13.70 -26.53 -3.07
N ALA A 74 13.86 -25.87 -1.92
CA ALA A 74 12.75 -25.32 -1.14
C ALA A 74 12.08 -24.08 -1.77
N ARG A 75 12.60 -23.56 -2.90
CA ARG A 75 12.06 -22.34 -3.58
C ARG A 75 10.56 -22.43 -3.86
N GLY A 76 10.09 -23.59 -4.34
CA GLY A 76 8.67 -23.78 -4.65
C GLY A 76 7.76 -23.65 -3.42
N SER A 77 8.13 -24.28 -2.30
CA SER A 77 7.37 -24.16 -1.04
C SER A 77 7.40 -22.76 -0.47
N LEU A 78 8.51 -22.05 -0.65
CA LEU A 78 8.66 -20.67 -0.24
C LEU A 78 7.75 -19.73 -1.06
N VAL A 79 7.69 -19.93 -2.38
CA VAL A 79 6.77 -19.16 -3.25
C VAL A 79 5.33 -19.33 -2.76
N GLU A 80 4.89 -20.55 -2.44
CA GLU A 80 3.52 -20.77 -1.94
C GLU A 80 3.27 -20.03 -0.61
N ARG A 81 4.23 -20.06 0.32
CA ARG A 81 4.12 -19.31 1.59
C ARG A 81 4.01 -17.81 1.36
N ILE A 82 4.81 -17.25 0.46
CA ILE A 82 4.77 -15.82 0.11
C ILE A 82 3.44 -15.46 -0.55
N VAL A 83 2.94 -16.30 -1.45
CA VAL A 83 1.63 -16.11 -2.10
C VAL A 83 0.52 -16.00 -1.06
N GLU A 84 0.47 -16.93 -0.08
CA GLU A 84 -0.58 -16.89 0.96
C GLU A 84 -0.46 -15.65 1.85
N LEU A 85 0.76 -15.25 2.23
CA LEU A 85 0.98 -14.03 3.02
C LEU A 85 0.53 -12.77 2.25
N ALA A 86 0.82 -12.69 0.95
CA ALA A 86 0.42 -11.56 0.12
C ALA A 86 -1.10 -11.50 -0.08
N VAL A 87 -1.76 -12.65 -0.29
CA VAL A 87 -3.23 -12.72 -0.38
C VAL A 87 -3.87 -12.33 0.94
N GLN A 88 -3.38 -12.83 2.06
CA GLN A 88 -3.87 -12.47 3.38
C GLN A 88 -3.69 -10.96 3.65
N TYR A 89 -2.55 -10.39 3.27
CA TYR A 89 -2.32 -8.95 3.38
C TYR A 89 -3.41 -8.16 2.64
N VAL A 90 -3.68 -8.47 1.36
CA VAL A 90 -4.71 -7.77 0.58
C VAL A 90 -6.09 -7.93 1.21
N GLN A 91 -6.45 -9.12 1.71
CA GLN A 91 -7.73 -9.35 2.38
C GLN A 91 -7.87 -8.49 3.64
N VAL A 92 -6.84 -8.43 4.49
CA VAL A 92 -6.81 -7.57 5.69
C VAL A 92 -6.95 -6.09 5.32
N GLN A 93 -6.23 -5.62 4.30
CA GLN A 93 -6.35 -4.24 3.84
C GLN A 93 -7.79 -3.90 3.40
N LEU A 94 -8.44 -4.80 2.68
CA LEU A 94 -9.80 -4.58 2.17
C LEU A 94 -10.88 -4.69 3.25
N THR A 95 -10.68 -5.51 4.30
CA THR A 95 -11.65 -5.70 5.39
C THR A 95 -11.47 -4.70 6.51
N GLU A 96 -10.25 -4.52 7.01
CA GLU A 96 -9.97 -3.74 8.21
C GLU A 96 -9.55 -2.29 7.90
N ARG A 97 -9.00 -2.05 6.70
CA ARG A 97 -8.46 -0.74 6.32
C ARG A 97 -9.10 -0.15 5.06
N ARG A 98 -10.32 -0.56 4.75
CA ARG A 98 -11.03 -0.16 3.52
C ARG A 98 -11.12 1.36 3.35
N GLU A 99 -11.43 2.10 4.42
CA GLU A 99 -11.51 3.57 4.36
C GLU A 99 -10.14 4.21 4.09
N HIS A 100 -9.08 3.61 4.60
CA HIS A 100 -7.72 4.04 4.32
C HIS A 100 -7.35 3.86 2.84
N LEU A 101 -7.66 2.69 2.26
CA LEU A 101 -7.45 2.45 0.83
C LEU A 101 -8.25 3.42 -0.05
N LEU A 102 -9.51 3.70 0.32
CA LEU A 102 -10.32 4.69 -0.39
C LEU A 102 -9.72 6.10 -0.31
N ALA A 103 -9.17 6.49 0.83
CA ALA A 103 -8.47 7.77 0.99
C ALA A 103 -7.19 7.80 0.13
N GLU A 104 -6.43 6.72 0.10
CA GLU A 104 -5.24 6.60 -0.75
C GLU A 104 -5.58 6.78 -2.23
N GLN A 105 -6.61 6.10 -2.73
CA GLN A 105 -7.05 6.27 -4.12
C GLN A 105 -7.49 7.71 -4.43
N ALA A 106 -8.20 8.34 -3.50
CA ALA A 106 -8.64 9.73 -3.64
C ALA A 106 -7.44 10.69 -3.71
N PHE A 107 -6.42 10.52 -2.87
CA PHE A 107 -5.19 11.32 -2.89
C PHE A 107 -4.36 11.07 -4.16
N ARG A 108 -4.21 9.84 -4.58
CA ARG A 108 -3.49 9.49 -5.83
C ARG A 108 -4.14 10.15 -7.04
N GLN A 109 -5.47 10.13 -7.11
CA GLN A 109 -6.20 10.80 -8.18
C GLN A 109 -6.05 12.33 -8.12
N GLU A 110 -6.12 12.93 -6.93
CA GLU A 110 -5.96 14.36 -6.77
C GLU A 110 -4.54 14.83 -7.14
N ALA A 111 -3.51 14.04 -6.83
CA ALA A 111 -2.11 14.33 -7.17
C ALA A 111 -1.87 14.44 -8.69
N LEU A 112 -2.71 13.80 -9.53
CA LEU A 112 -2.63 13.96 -10.99
C LEU A 112 -3.01 15.37 -11.43
N LEU A 113 -3.86 16.04 -10.66
CA LEU A 113 -4.46 17.33 -11.01
C LEU A 113 -3.86 18.49 -10.21
N ASN A 114 -3.36 18.21 -9.00
CA ASN A 114 -2.79 19.20 -8.09
C ASN A 114 -1.25 19.04 -7.98
N PRO A 115 -0.47 19.96 -8.57
CA PRO A 115 0.99 19.89 -8.53
C PRO A 115 1.59 19.88 -7.11
N ARG A 116 0.92 20.51 -6.12
CA ARG A 116 1.37 20.55 -4.72
C ARG A 116 1.43 19.16 -4.08
N LEU A 117 0.61 18.23 -4.56
CA LEU A 117 0.54 16.86 -4.03
C LEU A 117 1.51 15.87 -4.70
N ARG A 118 2.17 16.26 -5.80
CA ARG A 118 3.04 15.35 -6.56
C ARG A 118 4.20 14.82 -5.74
N GLU A 119 4.90 15.70 -5.02
CA GLU A 119 6.04 15.31 -4.18
C GLU A 119 5.62 14.34 -3.05
N LEU A 120 4.43 14.58 -2.46
CA LEU A 120 3.86 13.69 -1.45
C LEU A 120 3.46 12.34 -2.05
N ALA A 121 2.88 12.33 -3.24
CA ALA A 121 2.54 11.09 -3.94
C ALA A 121 3.79 10.29 -4.32
N ASP A 122 4.86 10.94 -4.77
CA ASP A 122 6.14 10.32 -5.06
C ASP A 122 6.81 9.78 -3.78
N ALA A 123 6.73 10.53 -2.67
CA ALA A 123 7.23 10.08 -1.38
C ALA A 123 6.44 8.84 -0.90
N HIS A 124 5.12 8.87 -1.00
CA HIS A 124 4.26 7.74 -0.66
C HIS A 124 4.61 6.48 -1.48
N GLN A 125 4.77 6.63 -2.81
CA GLN A 125 5.14 5.53 -3.68
C GLN A 125 6.51 4.92 -3.31
N ARG A 126 7.49 5.75 -2.93
CA ARG A 126 8.79 5.27 -2.44
C ARG A 126 8.64 4.47 -1.14
N ILE A 127 7.83 4.96 -0.19
CA ILE A 127 7.57 4.28 1.09
C ILE A 127 6.97 2.90 0.85
N LEU A 128 5.97 2.78 -0.02
CA LEU A 128 5.34 1.50 -0.38
C LEU A 128 6.35 0.48 -0.92
N SER A 129 7.36 0.95 -1.64
CA SER A 129 8.35 0.07 -2.28
C SER A 129 9.52 -0.35 -1.38
N LEU A 130 9.84 0.41 -0.32
CA LEU A 130 11.07 0.21 0.47
C LEU A 130 11.16 -1.17 1.11
N GLY A 131 10.10 -1.61 1.80
CA GLY A 131 10.09 -2.92 2.44
C GLY A 131 10.11 -4.07 1.43
N ALA A 132 9.43 -3.89 0.29
CA ALA A 132 9.46 -4.87 -0.79
C ALA A 132 10.85 -4.98 -1.44
N VAL A 133 11.62 -3.88 -1.53
CA VAL A 133 13.01 -3.94 -1.99
C VAL A 133 13.84 -4.80 -1.05
N HIS A 134 13.76 -4.55 0.27
CA HIS A 134 14.45 -5.37 1.26
C HIS A 134 14.06 -6.84 1.18
N PHE A 135 12.76 -7.14 1.07
CA PHE A 135 12.25 -8.48 0.86
C PHE A 135 12.92 -9.19 -0.33
N PHE A 136 13.00 -8.55 -1.50
CA PHE A 136 13.65 -9.15 -2.67
C PHE A 136 15.17 -9.24 -2.55
N GLN A 137 15.82 -8.35 -1.80
CA GLN A 137 17.24 -8.48 -1.46
C GLN A 137 17.50 -9.73 -0.63
N VAL A 138 16.69 -9.97 0.40
CA VAL A 138 16.78 -11.16 1.26
C VAL A 138 16.55 -12.45 0.47
N LEU A 139 15.64 -12.44 -0.50
CA LEU A 139 15.38 -13.58 -1.39
C LEU A 139 16.45 -13.78 -2.49
N GLY A 140 17.45 -12.89 -2.57
CA GLY A 140 18.53 -13.01 -3.53
C GLY A 140 18.14 -12.63 -4.97
N SER A 141 17.13 -11.78 -5.16
CA SER A 141 16.79 -11.27 -6.49
C SER A 141 17.95 -10.50 -7.12
N GLY A 142 18.16 -10.70 -8.41
CA GLY A 142 19.13 -9.93 -9.19
C GLY A 142 18.70 -8.49 -9.50
N GLN A 143 17.42 -8.16 -9.30
CA GLN A 143 16.81 -6.85 -9.60
C GLN A 143 15.77 -6.44 -8.54
N PRO A 144 16.15 -6.34 -7.24
CA PRO A 144 15.22 -6.19 -6.14
C PRO A 144 14.33 -4.94 -6.24
N GLU A 145 14.85 -3.85 -6.78
CA GLU A 145 14.10 -2.60 -6.95
C GLU A 145 13.00 -2.71 -8.02
N GLN A 146 13.29 -3.38 -9.14
CA GLN A 146 12.35 -3.62 -10.23
C GLN A 146 11.28 -4.63 -9.79
N ASP A 147 11.69 -5.70 -9.13
CA ASP A 147 10.79 -6.71 -8.59
C ASP A 147 9.87 -6.13 -7.52
N ALA A 148 10.39 -5.28 -6.63
CA ALA A 148 9.58 -4.57 -5.66
C ALA A 148 8.50 -3.69 -6.32
N LYS A 149 8.85 -2.96 -7.38
CA LYS A 149 7.89 -2.14 -8.13
C LYS A 149 6.79 -2.97 -8.78
N VAL A 150 7.14 -4.12 -9.36
CA VAL A 150 6.15 -5.01 -9.98
C VAL A 150 5.24 -5.60 -8.92
N LEU A 151 5.77 -6.15 -7.82
CA LEU A 151 4.97 -6.69 -6.73
C LEU A 151 4.02 -5.63 -6.16
N THR A 152 4.53 -4.45 -5.85
CA THR A 152 3.72 -3.34 -5.32
C THR A 152 2.59 -2.98 -6.31
N SER A 153 2.88 -2.96 -7.63
CA SER A 153 1.86 -2.68 -8.63
C SER A 153 0.78 -3.76 -8.70
N ILE A 154 1.15 -5.04 -8.55
CA ILE A 154 0.22 -6.16 -8.49
C ILE A 154 -0.68 -6.03 -7.25
N ILE A 155 -0.12 -5.79 -6.07
CA ILE A 155 -0.87 -5.62 -4.82
C ILE A 155 -1.85 -4.44 -4.93
N LEU A 156 -1.40 -3.27 -5.38
CA LEU A 156 -2.24 -2.09 -5.57
C LEU A 156 -3.39 -2.34 -6.56
N GLN A 157 -3.17 -3.12 -7.61
CA GLN A 157 -4.23 -3.49 -8.55
C GLN A 157 -5.24 -4.43 -7.91
N MET A 158 -4.80 -5.40 -7.10
CA MET A 158 -5.68 -6.32 -6.37
C MET A 158 -6.53 -5.57 -5.33
N GLU A 159 -5.92 -4.64 -4.59
CA GLU A 159 -6.64 -3.77 -3.64
C GLU A 159 -7.68 -2.90 -4.36
N TYR A 160 -7.31 -2.28 -5.49
CA TYR A 160 -8.24 -1.49 -6.29
C TYR A 160 -9.41 -2.33 -6.78
N GLN A 161 -9.15 -3.51 -7.33
CA GLN A 161 -10.20 -4.42 -7.79
C GLN A 161 -11.13 -4.84 -6.65
N GLY A 162 -10.57 -5.18 -5.50
CA GLY A 162 -11.36 -5.53 -4.31
C GLY A 162 -12.20 -4.37 -3.77
N LEU A 163 -11.75 -3.12 -3.92
CA LEU A 163 -12.57 -1.95 -3.60
C LEU A 163 -13.76 -1.77 -4.54
N VAL A 164 -13.57 -2.10 -5.84
CA VAL A 164 -14.61 -1.97 -6.89
C VAL A 164 -15.64 -3.09 -6.77
N ASP A 165 -15.19 -4.35 -6.70
CA ASP A 165 -16.07 -5.52 -6.75
C ASP A 165 -16.68 -5.87 -5.39
N GLY A 166 -16.02 -5.45 -4.32
CA GLY A 166 -16.34 -5.83 -2.94
C GLY A 166 -15.62 -7.09 -2.48
N VAL A 167 -15.40 -7.16 -1.16
CA VAL A 167 -14.58 -8.21 -0.52
C VAL A 167 -15.16 -9.62 -0.76
N GLU A 168 -16.48 -9.74 -0.83
CA GLU A 168 -17.17 -11.02 -1.04
C GLU A 168 -16.99 -11.59 -2.45
N GLN A 169 -16.55 -10.75 -3.41
CA GLN A 169 -16.34 -11.14 -4.80
C GLN A 169 -14.86 -11.22 -5.17
N LEU A 170 -13.96 -11.20 -4.17
CA LEU A 170 -12.52 -11.34 -4.41
C LEU A 170 -12.21 -12.66 -5.09
N ALA A 171 -11.59 -12.57 -6.26
CA ALA A 171 -11.10 -13.71 -7.03
C ALA A 171 -9.79 -14.25 -6.43
N VAL A 172 -9.85 -14.80 -5.22
CA VAL A 172 -8.69 -15.23 -4.42
C VAL A 172 -7.81 -16.22 -5.17
N ASP A 173 -8.40 -17.14 -5.93
CA ASP A 173 -7.63 -18.12 -6.71
C ASP A 173 -6.89 -17.48 -7.89
N GLU A 174 -7.47 -16.44 -8.49
CA GLU A 174 -6.81 -15.64 -9.52
C GLU A 174 -5.65 -14.83 -8.92
N MET A 175 -5.86 -14.23 -7.75
CA MET A 175 -4.80 -13.51 -7.01
C MET A 175 -3.61 -14.44 -6.74
N ARG A 176 -3.87 -15.65 -6.24
CA ARG A 176 -2.85 -16.69 -6.04
C ARG A 176 -2.12 -17.05 -7.34
N ALA A 177 -2.86 -17.24 -8.41
CA ALA A 177 -2.28 -17.60 -9.71
C ALA A 177 -1.35 -16.50 -10.25
N ILE A 178 -1.76 -15.23 -10.15
CA ILE A 178 -0.96 -14.08 -10.59
C ILE A 178 0.32 -13.98 -9.76
N LEU A 179 0.21 -14.00 -8.43
CA LEU A 179 1.35 -13.87 -7.51
C LEU A 179 2.32 -15.04 -7.68
N ARG A 180 1.81 -16.28 -7.77
CA ARG A 180 2.63 -17.47 -8.00
C ARG A 180 3.41 -17.38 -9.31
N ARG A 181 2.74 -16.99 -10.39
CA ARG A 181 3.39 -16.80 -11.69
C ARG A 181 4.52 -15.79 -11.61
N TYR A 182 4.25 -14.65 -10.99
CA TYR A 182 5.24 -13.58 -10.84
C TYR A 182 6.45 -14.04 -10.01
N LEU A 183 6.19 -14.59 -8.82
CA LEU A 183 7.25 -15.04 -7.92
C LEU A 183 8.08 -16.18 -8.51
N ASN A 184 7.46 -17.11 -9.24
CA ASN A 184 8.19 -18.17 -9.95
C ASN A 184 9.17 -17.57 -10.97
N LEU A 185 8.77 -16.55 -11.73
CA LEU A 185 9.65 -15.88 -12.69
C LEU A 185 10.84 -15.20 -11.97
N VAL A 186 10.60 -14.54 -10.84
CA VAL A 186 11.66 -13.88 -10.06
C VAL A 186 12.61 -14.91 -9.44
N MET A 187 12.08 -16.04 -8.94
CA MET A 187 12.86 -17.10 -8.28
C MET A 187 13.52 -18.09 -9.25
N GLY A 188 13.27 -17.95 -10.56
CA GLY A 188 13.84 -18.82 -11.59
C GLY A 188 13.26 -20.23 -11.61
N LEU A 189 11.94 -20.35 -11.36
CA LEU A 189 11.16 -21.60 -11.36
C LEU A 189 10.27 -21.72 -12.62
#